data_bd20cbd12b9c17b43ce5ef8fe359fb42
#
_entry.id   bd20cbd12b9c17b43ce5ef8fe359fb42
#
_cell.length_a   1.000
_cell.length_b   1.000
_cell.length_c   1.000
_cell.angle_alpha   90.00
_cell.angle_beta   90.00
_cell.angle_gamma   90.00
#
_symmetry.space_group_name_H-M   'P 1'
#
loop_
_entity.id
_entity.type
_entity.pdbx_description
1 polymer ?
#
loop_
_entity_poly.entity_id
_entity_poly.type
_entity_poly.pdbx_seq_one_letter_code
_entity_poly.pdbx_strand_id
1 'polypeptide(L)'
;MDKKRFFYVAIYAIGMAYLEASIVVYLRKLYGISDLMISVPAFDPMVSIIELGRELATLIMLLAVGLVSGKKFQSQIGFSLYAFGLWDIWYYIWLVIFFGFPQSLFDWDLLFLIPLPWWGPVIAPVMISVLMIISGVRLALLEEKGLLVRLKWLDWAMLALGSGTMLYAFMSEAISSLPASVENLSDFRPSSFLWPIFLIGYAISIYATWRILYKSLNEPAMHRSVRK
;
A
#
# COMPACT_ATOMS: atom_id res chain seq x y z
N MET A 1 -17.78 17.11 -7.62
CA MET A 1 -17.18 15.85 -7.13
C MET A 1 -17.96 14.67 -7.69
N ASP A 2 -17.33 13.86 -8.50
CA ASP A 2 -17.96 12.64 -9.04
C ASP A 2 -18.01 11.55 -7.96
N LYS A 3 -18.97 11.71 -7.03
CA LYS A 3 -19.18 10.79 -5.91
C LYS A 3 -19.39 9.35 -6.37
N LYS A 4 -19.96 9.14 -7.56
CA LYS A 4 -20.21 7.80 -8.11
C LYS A 4 -18.93 7.04 -8.38
N ARG A 5 -17.89 7.70 -8.93
CA ARG A 5 -16.60 7.04 -9.18
C ARG A 5 -15.92 6.63 -7.89
N PHE A 6 -15.85 7.53 -6.90
CA PHE A 6 -15.29 7.18 -5.58
C PHE A 6 -16.04 5.99 -4.97
N PHE A 7 -17.36 5.97 -5.09
CA PHE A 7 -18.18 4.88 -4.59
C PHE A 7 -17.88 3.54 -5.29
N TYR A 8 -17.81 3.52 -6.64
CA TYR A 8 -17.51 2.28 -7.37
C TYR A 8 -16.08 1.79 -7.13
N VAL A 9 -15.11 2.68 -7.05
CA VAL A 9 -13.72 2.32 -6.70
C VAL A 9 -13.65 1.76 -5.27
N ALA A 10 -14.41 2.33 -4.33
CA ALA A 10 -14.48 1.80 -2.97
C ALA A 10 -15.08 0.39 -2.93
N ILE A 11 -16.21 0.15 -3.62
CA ILE A 11 -16.80 -1.20 -3.71
C ILE A 11 -15.81 -2.20 -4.30
N TYR A 12 -15.11 -1.82 -5.37
CA TYR A 12 -14.10 -2.67 -5.99
C TYR A 12 -12.97 -3.00 -4.99
N ALA A 13 -12.41 -1.99 -4.33
CA ALA A 13 -11.33 -2.17 -3.36
C ALA A 13 -11.75 -3.06 -2.17
N ILE A 14 -12.97 -2.87 -1.64
CA ILE A 14 -13.53 -3.69 -0.56
C ILE A 14 -13.71 -5.14 -1.00
N GLY A 15 -14.23 -5.37 -2.22
CA GLY A 15 -14.38 -6.72 -2.76
C GLY A 15 -13.05 -7.41 -3.02
N MET A 16 -12.06 -6.68 -3.56
CA MET A 16 -10.69 -7.17 -3.73
C MET A 16 -10.05 -7.54 -2.38
N ALA A 17 -10.23 -6.71 -1.36
CA ALA A 17 -9.74 -6.98 -0.01
C ALA A 17 -10.36 -8.26 0.58
N TYR A 18 -11.66 -8.51 0.31
CA TYR A 18 -12.32 -9.75 0.71
C TYR A 18 -11.68 -10.98 0.09
N LEU A 19 -11.43 -10.94 -1.23
CA LEU A 19 -10.78 -12.06 -1.94
C LEU A 19 -9.37 -12.30 -1.40
N GLU A 20 -8.61 -11.25 -1.18
CA GLU A 20 -7.26 -11.31 -0.61
C GLU A 20 -7.27 -11.97 0.76
N ALA A 21 -8.07 -11.47 1.69
CA ALA A 21 -8.21 -12.03 3.02
C ALA A 21 -8.68 -13.50 3.01
N SER A 22 -9.62 -13.84 2.11
CA SER A 22 -10.11 -15.21 1.97
C SER A 22 -9.02 -16.18 1.53
N ILE A 23 -8.19 -15.80 0.54
CA ILE A 23 -7.07 -16.63 0.05
C ILE A 23 -6.05 -16.84 1.17
N VAL A 24 -5.69 -15.78 1.89
CA VAL A 24 -4.76 -15.87 3.02
C VAL A 24 -5.29 -16.84 4.08
N VAL A 25 -6.58 -16.76 4.43
CA VAL A 25 -7.22 -17.70 5.38
C VAL A 25 -7.19 -19.14 4.87
N TYR A 26 -7.48 -19.37 3.58
CA TYR A 26 -7.45 -20.70 2.98
C TYR A 26 -6.05 -21.30 2.98
N LEU A 27 -5.05 -20.54 2.55
CA LEU A 27 -3.65 -20.98 2.55
C LEU A 27 -3.21 -21.39 3.97
N ARG A 28 -3.51 -20.53 4.95
CA ARG A 28 -3.13 -20.81 6.33
C ARG A 28 -3.79 -22.06 6.89
N LYS A 29 -5.08 -22.28 6.60
CA LYS A 29 -5.77 -23.52 6.98
C LYS A 29 -5.21 -24.76 6.30
N LEU A 30 -4.87 -24.68 4.99
CA LEU A 30 -4.30 -25.77 4.22
C LEU A 30 -2.93 -26.20 4.74
N TYR A 31 -2.10 -25.23 5.15
CA TYR A 31 -0.76 -25.50 5.68
C TYR A 31 -0.71 -25.71 7.19
N GLY A 32 -1.86 -25.72 7.87
CA GLY A 32 -1.94 -25.95 9.32
C GLY A 32 -1.22 -24.89 10.16
N ILE A 33 -1.10 -23.67 9.64
CA ILE A 33 -0.42 -22.56 10.31
C ILE A 33 -1.35 -22.02 11.39
N SER A 34 -1.08 -22.38 12.64
CA SER A 34 -1.84 -21.92 13.79
C SER A 34 -1.47 -20.51 14.21
N ASP A 35 -0.20 -20.14 14.01
CA ASP A 35 0.32 -18.80 14.28
C ASP A 35 0.37 -18.00 12.98
N LEU A 36 -0.73 -17.30 12.74
CA LEU A 36 -1.10 -16.78 11.43
C LEU A 36 -0.16 -15.68 10.90
N MET A 37 0.73 -15.13 11.74
CA MET A 37 1.20 -13.77 11.57
C MET A 37 2.62 -13.62 11.06
N ILE A 38 3.50 -14.53 11.35
CA ILE A 38 4.94 -14.25 11.33
C ILE A 38 5.71 -15.24 10.49
N SER A 39 5.19 -16.47 10.35
CA SER A 39 5.90 -17.50 9.60
C SER A 39 5.71 -17.33 8.12
N VAL A 40 6.81 -17.17 7.38
CA VAL A 40 6.81 -17.47 5.94
C VAL A 40 6.58 -18.98 5.85
N PRO A 41 5.45 -19.45 5.32
CA PRO A 41 5.23 -20.88 5.19
C PRO A 41 6.33 -21.46 4.30
N ALA A 42 6.85 -22.63 4.65
CA ALA A 42 7.65 -23.43 3.71
C ALA A 42 6.70 -23.96 2.63
N PHE A 43 6.27 -23.08 1.74
CA PHE A 43 5.42 -23.46 0.62
C PHE A 43 6.16 -24.42 -0.32
N ASP A 44 5.43 -25.37 -0.87
CA ASP A 44 5.84 -26.00 -2.12
C ASP A 44 6.28 -24.93 -3.11
N PRO A 45 7.38 -25.10 -3.85
CA PRO A 45 7.87 -24.11 -4.81
C PRO A 45 6.81 -23.62 -5.80
N MET A 46 5.87 -24.49 -6.20
CA MET A 46 4.75 -24.14 -7.07
C MET A 46 3.80 -23.15 -6.39
N VAL A 47 3.46 -23.39 -5.12
CA VAL A 47 2.58 -22.51 -4.35
C VAL A 47 3.24 -21.16 -4.10
N SER A 48 4.56 -21.11 -3.86
CA SER A 48 5.32 -19.86 -3.74
C SER A 48 5.23 -19.02 -5.02
N ILE A 49 5.39 -19.62 -6.19
CA ILE A 49 5.28 -18.94 -7.48
C ILE A 49 3.86 -18.40 -7.69
N ILE A 50 2.84 -19.20 -7.36
CA ILE A 50 1.43 -18.79 -7.48
C ILE A 50 1.16 -17.60 -6.54
N GLU A 51 1.67 -17.65 -5.31
CA GLU A 51 1.48 -16.59 -4.32
C GLU A 51 2.15 -15.28 -4.74
N LEU A 52 3.38 -15.33 -5.22
CA LEU A 52 4.04 -14.15 -5.81
C LEU A 52 3.25 -13.58 -7.00
N GLY A 53 2.72 -14.47 -7.86
CA GLY A 53 1.86 -14.08 -8.97
C GLY A 53 0.55 -13.42 -8.50
N ARG A 54 -0.04 -13.90 -7.40
CA ARG A 54 -1.25 -13.33 -6.79
C ARG A 54 -0.98 -11.92 -6.26
N GLU A 55 0.11 -11.72 -5.50
CA GLU A 55 0.50 -10.40 -5.00
C GLU A 55 0.68 -9.39 -6.15
N LEU A 56 1.41 -9.79 -7.20
CA LEU A 56 1.60 -8.96 -8.38
C LEU A 56 0.28 -8.64 -9.08
N ALA A 57 -0.60 -9.64 -9.24
CA ALA A 57 -1.92 -9.46 -9.85
C ALA A 57 -2.78 -8.47 -9.05
N THR A 58 -2.76 -8.53 -7.73
CA THR A 58 -3.46 -7.58 -6.85
C THR A 58 -3.00 -6.15 -7.10
N LEU A 59 -1.68 -5.91 -7.16
CA LEU A 59 -1.13 -4.57 -7.45
C LEU A 59 -1.56 -4.07 -8.84
N ILE A 60 -1.50 -4.95 -9.86
CA ILE A 60 -1.93 -4.62 -11.24
C ILE A 60 -3.42 -4.26 -11.28
N MET A 61 -4.28 -5.03 -10.59
CA MET A 61 -5.72 -4.79 -10.57
C MET A 61 -6.08 -3.48 -9.85
N LEU A 62 -5.42 -3.16 -8.74
CA LEU A 62 -5.60 -1.89 -8.03
C LEU A 62 -5.13 -0.69 -8.86
N LEU A 63 -4.03 -0.83 -9.61
CA LEU A 63 -3.59 0.18 -10.55
C LEU A 63 -4.59 0.33 -11.71
N ALA A 64 -5.03 -0.78 -12.32
CA ALA A 64 -5.93 -0.79 -13.46
C ALA A 64 -7.27 -0.11 -13.15
N VAL A 65 -7.89 -0.40 -11.99
CA VAL A 65 -9.15 0.27 -11.61
C VAL A 65 -8.97 1.78 -11.46
N GLY A 66 -7.84 2.23 -10.95
CA GLY A 66 -7.50 3.65 -10.87
C GLY A 66 -7.34 4.29 -12.26
N LEU A 67 -6.63 3.62 -13.17
CA LEU A 67 -6.43 4.08 -14.56
C LEU A 67 -7.75 4.22 -15.32
N VAL A 68 -8.67 3.27 -15.15
CA VAL A 68 -9.99 3.31 -15.80
C VAL A 68 -10.90 4.37 -15.15
N SER A 69 -10.77 4.61 -13.85
CA SER A 69 -11.64 5.55 -13.13
C SER A 69 -11.23 7.02 -13.30
N GLY A 70 -9.93 7.29 -13.51
CA GLY A 70 -9.42 8.65 -13.71
C GLY A 70 -9.58 9.14 -15.16
N LYS A 71 -9.77 10.46 -15.35
CA LYS A 71 -9.86 11.07 -16.69
C LYS A 71 -8.50 11.45 -17.27
N LYS A 72 -7.58 11.90 -16.40
CA LYS A 72 -6.22 12.28 -16.76
C LYS A 72 -5.26 11.55 -15.81
N PHE A 73 -4.00 11.53 -16.16
CA PHE A 73 -2.97 10.84 -15.39
C PHE A 73 -2.99 11.16 -13.89
N GLN A 74 -3.24 12.43 -13.52
CA GLN A 74 -3.32 12.86 -12.13
C GLN A 74 -4.46 12.17 -11.36
N SER A 75 -5.68 12.15 -11.90
CA SER A 75 -6.80 11.46 -11.26
C SER A 75 -6.68 9.95 -11.37
N GLN A 76 -6.03 9.41 -12.39
CA GLN A 76 -5.73 7.99 -12.52
C GLN A 76 -4.85 7.54 -11.34
N ILE A 77 -3.74 8.20 -11.10
CA ILE A 77 -2.90 7.95 -9.91
C ILE A 77 -3.69 8.20 -8.63
N GLY A 78 -4.50 9.26 -8.58
CA GLY A 78 -5.35 9.55 -7.42
C GLY A 78 -6.30 8.40 -7.08
N PHE A 79 -7.00 7.85 -8.05
CA PHE A 79 -7.89 6.70 -7.84
C PHE A 79 -7.14 5.41 -7.55
N SER A 80 -5.94 5.20 -8.11
CA SER A 80 -5.09 4.04 -7.77
C SER A 80 -4.65 4.08 -6.30
N LEU A 81 -4.18 5.23 -5.81
CA LEU A 81 -3.82 5.42 -4.40
C LEU A 81 -5.03 5.23 -3.48
N TYR A 82 -6.19 5.77 -3.87
CA TYR A 82 -7.43 5.62 -3.13
C TYR A 82 -7.87 4.16 -3.03
N ALA A 83 -7.83 3.43 -4.17
CA ALA A 83 -8.17 2.01 -4.21
C ALA A 83 -7.22 1.17 -3.34
N PHE A 84 -5.92 1.40 -3.45
CA PHE A 84 -4.91 0.68 -2.68
C PHE A 84 -5.09 0.90 -1.19
N GLY A 85 -5.20 2.15 -0.74
CA GLY A 85 -5.36 2.44 0.68
C GLY A 85 -6.65 1.87 1.26
N LEU A 86 -7.77 1.89 0.51
CA LEU A 86 -9.00 1.23 0.95
C LEU A 86 -8.85 -0.29 1.00
N TRP A 87 -8.23 -0.89 -0.02
CA TRP A 87 -8.01 -2.32 -0.07
C TRP A 87 -7.19 -2.79 1.13
N ASP A 88 -6.10 -2.13 1.46
CA ASP A 88 -5.23 -2.50 2.59
C ASP A 88 -5.98 -2.42 3.94
N ILE A 89 -6.72 -1.34 4.19
CA ILE A 89 -7.49 -1.20 5.43
C ILE A 89 -8.59 -2.27 5.51
N TRP A 90 -9.33 -2.50 4.40
CA TRP A 90 -10.41 -3.48 4.37
C TRP A 90 -9.92 -4.92 4.43
N TYR A 91 -8.67 -5.21 3.99
CA TYR A 91 -8.04 -6.49 4.19
C TYR A 91 -8.00 -6.87 5.68
N TYR A 92 -7.53 -5.97 6.54
CA TYR A 92 -7.53 -6.21 7.99
C TYR A 92 -8.94 -6.28 8.59
N ILE A 93 -9.87 -5.46 8.11
CA ILE A 93 -11.27 -5.54 8.58
C ILE A 93 -11.84 -6.93 8.29
N TRP A 94 -11.62 -7.49 7.10
CA TRP A 94 -12.07 -8.84 6.75
C TRP A 94 -11.37 -9.91 7.57
N LEU A 95 -10.07 -9.78 7.83
CA LEU A 95 -9.36 -10.71 8.71
C LEU A 95 -9.92 -10.72 10.13
N VAL A 96 -10.27 -9.56 10.69
CA VAL A 96 -10.96 -9.48 12.00
C VAL A 96 -12.29 -10.23 11.95
N ILE A 97 -13.09 -10.04 10.90
CA ILE A 97 -14.39 -10.68 10.75
C ILE A 97 -14.25 -12.20 10.61
N PHE A 98 -13.24 -12.69 9.86
CA PHE A 98 -13.10 -14.13 9.57
C PHE A 98 -12.56 -14.93 10.75
N PHE A 99 -11.64 -14.39 11.53
CA PHE A 99 -10.97 -15.13 12.61
C PHE A 99 -10.37 -14.28 13.74
N GLY A 100 -10.78 -13.01 13.84
CA GLY A 100 -10.42 -12.14 14.97
C GLY A 100 -8.99 -11.59 14.94
N PHE A 101 -8.32 -11.60 13.79
CA PHE A 101 -7.01 -10.97 13.62
C PHE A 101 -7.12 -9.66 12.83
N PRO A 102 -6.34 -8.63 13.18
CA PRO A 102 -5.51 -8.46 14.38
C PRO A 102 -6.35 -8.19 15.63
N GLN A 103 -5.85 -8.60 16.81
CA GLN A 103 -6.45 -8.25 18.10
C GLN A 103 -6.04 -6.85 18.54
N SER A 104 -4.87 -6.42 18.07
CA SER A 104 -4.30 -5.10 18.30
C SER A 104 -3.67 -4.56 17.03
N LEU A 105 -3.72 -3.25 16.83
CA LEU A 105 -3.01 -2.59 15.73
C LEU A 105 -1.47 -2.74 15.82
N PHE A 106 -0.95 -3.19 16.95
CA PHE A 106 0.47 -3.49 17.14
C PHE A 106 0.81 -4.96 16.89
N ASP A 107 -0.17 -5.81 16.57
CA ASP A 107 0.09 -7.18 16.17
C ASP A 107 0.91 -7.18 14.88
N TRP A 108 1.82 -8.14 14.79
CA TRP A 108 2.69 -8.29 13.64
C TRP A 108 1.98 -9.03 12.51
N ASP A 109 2.28 -8.61 11.29
CA ASP A 109 1.82 -9.28 10.08
C ASP A 109 2.96 -9.41 9.06
N LEU A 110 2.86 -10.43 8.22
CA LEU A 110 3.64 -10.61 7.01
C LEU A 110 2.87 -9.97 5.86
N LEU A 111 3.27 -8.77 5.48
CA LEU A 111 2.53 -7.90 4.56
C LEU A 111 2.64 -8.33 3.10
N PHE A 112 3.87 -8.56 2.64
CA PHE A 112 4.21 -8.92 1.26
C PHE A 112 5.44 -9.82 1.23
N LEU A 113 5.57 -10.59 0.14
CA LEU A 113 6.73 -11.43 -0.12
C LEU A 113 7.68 -10.84 -1.17
N ILE A 114 7.25 -9.83 -1.92
CA ILE A 114 8.00 -9.24 -3.03
C ILE A 114 8.59 -7.87 -2.62
N PRO A 115 9.87 -7.61 -2.87
CA PRO A 115 10.92 -8.51 -3.40
C PRO A 115 11.55 -9.42 -2.34
N LEU A 116 11.32 -9.13 -1.08
CA LEU A 116 11.68 -9.87 0.12
C LEU A 116 10.49 -9.82 1.09
N PRO A 117 10.39 -10.71 2.06
CA PRO A 117 9.33 -10.64 3.07
C PRO A 117 9.31 -9.31 3.83
N TRP A 118 8.13 -8.75 3.98
CA TRP A 118 7.88 -7.50 4.71
C TRP A 118 7.17 -7.84 6.01
N TRP A 119 7.81 -7.55 7.12
CA TRP A 119 7.19 -7.71 8.44
C TRP A 119 6.98 -6.37 9.12
N GLY A 120 5.85 -6.21 9.75
CA GLY A 120 5.59 -5.04 10.55
C GLY A 120 4.30 -5.10 11.34
N PRO A 121 4.14 -4.21 12.33
CA PRO A 121 2.88 -4.06 13.04
C PRO A 121 1.81 -3.47 12.10
N VAL A 122 0.58 -3.97 12.21
CA VAL A 122 -0.58 -3.61 11.36
C VAL A 122 -0.80 -2.10 11.28
N ILE A 123 -0.50 -1.36 12.34
CA ILE A 123 -0.63 0.11 12.33
C ILE A 123 0.25 0.78 11.26
N ALA A 124 1.41 0.20 10.93
CA ALA A 124 2.34 0.81 9.97
C ALA A 124 1.78 0.84 8.54
N PRO A 125 1.31 -0.26 7.91
CA PRO A 125 0.62 -0.19 6.62
C PRO A 125 -0.66 0.64 6.69
N VAL A 126 -1.44 0.57 7.77
CA VAL A 126 -2.65 1.40 7.94
C VAL A 126 -2.33 2.89 7.89
N MET A 127 -1.24 3.35 8.52
CA MET A 127 -0.79 4.74 8.44
C MET A 127 -0.47 5.15 6.99
N ILE A 128 0.23 4.30 6.24
CA ILE A 128 0.53 4.55 4.82
C ILE A 128 -0.77 4.61 4.01
N SER A 129 -1.69 3.68 4.25
CA SER A 129 -2.97 3.60 3.54
C SER A 129 -3.86 4.83 3.78
N VAL A 130 -3.88 5.36 5.00
CA VAL A 130 -4.58 6.63 5.29
C VAL A 130 -3.96 7.79 4.48
N LEU A 131 -2.62 7.88 4.43
CA LEU A 131 -1.94 8.89 3.61
C LEU A 131 -2.26 8.72 2.12
N MET A 132 -2.29 7.49 1.61
CA MET A 132 -2.64 7.18 0.22
C MET A 132 -4.09 7.58 -0.09
N ILE A 133 -5.05 7.28 0.78
CA ILE A 133 -6.46 7.68 0.62
C ILE A 133 -6.57 9.20 0.55
N ILE A 134 -5.99 9.92 1.51
CA ILE A 134 -6.05 11.39 1.56
C ILE A 134 -5.42 11.99 0.30
N SER A 135 -4.25 11.51 -0.08
CA SER A 135 -3.52 11.97 -1.26
C SER A 135 -4.31 11.68 -2.54
N GLY A 136 -4.83 10.48 -2.68
CA GLY A 136 -5.60 10.03 -3.83
C GLY A 136 -6.87 10.84 -4.04
N VAL A 137 -7.65 11.03 -2.98
CA VAL A 137 -8.87 11.86 -3.01
C VAL A 137 -8.52 13.31 -3.42
N ARG A 138 -7.47 13.88 -2.82
CA ARG A 138 -7.04 15.26 -3.12
C ARG A 138 -6.59 15.43 -4.57
N LEU A 139 -5.79 14.50 -5.10
CA LEU A 139 -5.34 14.54 -6.50
C LEU A 139 -6.51 14.50 -7.47
N ALA A 140 -7.48 13.60 -7.26
CA ALA A 140 -8.67 13.50 -8.09
C ALA A 140 -9.53 14.78 -8.03
N LEU A 141 -9.72 15.35 -6.82
CA LEU A 141 -10.50 16.58 -6.63
C LEU A 141 -9.83 17.81 -7.23
N LEU A 142 -8.50 17.92 -7.18
CA LEU A 142 -7.76 19.02 -7.80
C LEU A 142 -7.94 18.99 -9.32
N GLU A 143 -7.87 17.81 -9.94
CA GLU A 143 -8.10 17.67 -11.38
C GLU A 143 -9.52 18.07 -11.79
N GLU A 144 -10.55 17.68 -11.02
CA GLU A 144 -11.94 18.09 -11.28
C GLU A 144 -12.09 19.63 -11.27
N LYS A 145 -11.29 20.33 -10.46
CA LYS A 145 -11.22 21.80 -10.41
C LYS A 145 -10.35 22.40 -11.53
N GLY A 146 -9.78 21.56 -12.40
CA GLY A 146 -8.87 21.99 -13.46
C GLY A 146 -7.47 22.39 -12.96
N LEU A 147 -7.14 22.03 -11.73
CA LEU A 147 -5.82 22.29 -11.13
C LEU A 147 -4.91 21.08 -11.36
N LEU A 148 -3.81 21.31 -12.10
CA LEU A 148 -2.83 20.26 -12.39
C LEU A 148 -1.64 20.39 -11.45
N VAL A 149 -1.32 19.30 -10.81
CA VAL A 149 -0.14 19.15 -9.96
C VAL A 149 1.10 18.96 -10.83
N ARG A 150 2.13 19.78 -10.62
CA ARG A 150 3.43 19.63 -11.28
C ARG A 150 4.47 19.20 -10.26
N LEU A 151 4.94 17.97 -10.39
CA LEU A 151 6.02 17.47 -9.56
C LEU A 151 7.36 18.00 -10.08
N LYS A 152 8.16 18.56 -9.17
CA LYS A 152 9.57 18.89 -9.43
C LYS A 152 10.44 17.69 -9.05
N TRP A 153 11.66 17.68 -9.52
CA TRP A 153 12.61 16.61 -9.22
C TRP A 153 12.74 16.35 -7.70
N LEU A 154 12.73 17.42 -6.89
CA LEU A 154 12.82 17.30 -5.43
C LEU A 154 11.58 16.59 -4.83
N ASP A 155 10.40 16.77 -5.43
CA ASP A 155 9.17 16.09 -4.95
C ASP A 155 9.29 14.58 -5.20
N TRP A 156 9.81 14.18 -6.35
CA TRP A 156 10.13 12.79 -6.67
C TRP A 156 11.20 12.20 -5.74
N ALA A 157 12.26 12.96 -5.50
CA ALA A 157 13.34 12.52 -4.61
C ALA A 157 12.84 12.30 -3.17
N MET A 158 11.99 13.20 -2.65
CA MET A 158 11.39 13.05 -1.32
C MET A 158 10.42 11.87 -1.25
N LEU A 159 9.56 11.68 -2.26
CA LEU A 159 8.67 10.52 -2.31
C LEU A 159 9.46 9.21 -2.38
N ALA A 160 10.49 9.14 -3.22
CA ALA A 160 11.34 7.96 -3.33
C ALA A 160 12.11 7.68 -2.03
N LEU A 161 12.68 8.73 -1.40
CA LEU A 161 13.40 8.61 -0.13
C LEU A 161 12.44 8.15 0.99
N GLY A 162 11.28 8.81 1.14
CA GLY A 162 10.31 8.46 2.16
C GLY A 162 9.79 7.02 1.99
N SER A 163 9.37 6.65 0.77
CA SER A 163 8.91 5.30 0.48
C SER A 163 10.02 4.25 0.66
N GLY A 164 11.23 4.52 0.18
CA GLY A 164 12.38 3.62 0.32
C GLY A 164 12.78 3.42 1.79
N THR A 165 12.72 4.48 2.61
CA THR A 165 13.01 4.40 4.05
C THR A 165 11.96 3.58 4.80
N MET A 166 10.68 3.75 4.48
CA MET A 166 9.60 2.91 5.06
C MET A 166 9.74 1.45 4.60
N LEU A 167 10.01 1.22 3.32
CA LEU A 167 10.21 -0.11 2.77
C LEU A 167 11.41 -0.82 3.43
N TYR A 168 12.51 -0.10 3.63
CA TYR A 168 13.66 -0.64 4.38
C TYR A 168 13.27 -1.04 5.80
N ALA A 169 12.44 -0.27 6.50
CA ALA A 169 11.99 -0.63 7.85
C ALA A 169 11.19 -1.95 7.87
N PHE A 170 10.34 -2.20 6.87
CA PHE A 170 9.61 -3.46 6.73
C PHE A 170 10.49 -4.65 6.35
N MET A 171 11.52 -4.42 5.53
CA MET A 171 12.38 -5.48 4.99
C MET A 171 13.66 -5.69 5.79
N SER A 172 13.91 -4.88 6.82
CA SER A 172 15.19 -4.86 7.54
C SER A 172 15.57 -6.22 8.12
N GLU A 173 14.61 -6.95 8.64
CA GLU A 173 14.82 -8.31 9.19
C GLU A 173 15.15 -9.31 8.07
N ALA A 174 14.46 -9.25 6.92
CA ALA A 174 14.79 -10.10 5.77
C ALA A 174 16.19 -9.79 5.23
N ILE A 175 16.55 -8.51 5.13
CA ILE A 175 17.88 -8.08 4.67
C ILE A 175 18.98 -8.56 5.62
N SER A 176 18.76 -8.47 6.93
CA SER A 176 19.74 -8.91 7.93
C SER A 176 19.97 -10.42 7.95
N SER A 177 18.99 -11.19 7.46
CA SER A 177 19.08 -12.65 7.37
C SER A 177 19.81 -13.15 6.13
N LEU A 178 20.11 -12.30 5.15
CA LEU A 178 20.85 -12.70 3.93
C LEU A 178 22.32 -13.02 4.25
N PRO A 179 22.92 -14.10 3.70
CA PRO A 179 22.40 -15.01 2.65
C PRO A 179 21.69 -16.26 3.21
N ALA A 180 20.54 -16.12 3.81
CA ALA A 180 19.80 -17.26 4.30
C ALA A 180 19.11 -18.03 3.13
N SER A 181 19.10 -19.35 3.20
CA SER A 181 18.23 -20.16 2.34
C SER A 181 16.76 -19.92 2.71
N VAL A 182 15.84 -20.13 1.76
CA VAL A 182 14.39 -20.00 1.98
C VAL A 182 13.93 -20.87 3.17
N GLU A 183 14.60 -22.01 3.42
CA GLU A 183 14.36 -22.88 4.56
C GLU A 183 14.57 -22.20 5.92
N ASN A 184 15.53 -21.26 6.01
CA ASN A 184 15.80 -20.51 7.24
C ASN A 184 14.80 -19.39 7.52
N LEU A 185 14.04 -18.94 6.50
CA LEU A 185 13.02 -17.90 6.63
C LEU A 185 11.71 -18.46 7.22
N SER A 186 11.44 -19.78 7.10
CA SER A 186 10.24 -20.39 7.67
C SER A 186 10.20 -20.37 9.20
N ASP A 187 11.38 -20.47 9.82
CA ASP A 187 11.55 -20.44 11.29
C ASP A 187 11.88 -19.06 11.83
N PHE A 188 12.06 -18.10 10.90
CA PHE A 188 12.44 -16.74 11.28
C PHE A 188 11.29 -16.04 12.00
N ARG A 189 11.60 -15.38 13.10
CA ARG A 189 10.69 -14.54 13.87
C ARG A 189 11.28 -13.14 13.97
N PRO A 190 10.61 -12.10 13.40
CA PRO A 190 11.08 -10.74 13.54
C PRO A 190 11.06 -10.32 15.01
N SER A 191 12.16 -9.66 15.45
CA SER A 191 12.38 -9.32 16.85
C SER A 191 11.95 -7.90 17.20
N SER A 192 12.15 -6.96 16.29
CA SER A 192 11.86 -5.55 16.54
C SER A 192 11.57 -4.81 15.23
N PHE A 193 10.55 -3.95 15.24
CA PHE A 193 10.27 -3.06 14.12
C PHE A 193 11.06 -1.76 14.23
N LEU A 194 11.67 -1.31 13.15
CA LEU A 194 12.49 -0.10 13.12
C LEU A 194 11.63 1.18 13.11
N TRP A 195 10.87 1.41 14.17
CA TRP A 195 9.99 2.57 14.32
C TRP A 195 10.63 3.91 13.98
N PRO A 196 11.85 4.26 14.46
CA PRO A 196 12.46 5.55 14.13
C PRO A 196 12.65 5.73 12.64
N ILE A 197 13.12 4.69 11.95
CA ILE A 197 13.34 4.72 10.49
C ILE A 197 12.02 4.83 9.75
N PHE A 198 11.01 4.03 10.13
CA PHE A 198 9.68 4.11 9.55
C PHE A 198 9.06 5.50 9.71
N LEU A 199 9.09 6.07 10.91
CA LEU A 199 8.50 7.38 11.20
C LEU A 199 9.22 8.53 10.47
N ILE A 200 10.54 8.45 10.29
CA ILE A 200 11.28 9.40 9.45
C ILE A 200 10.80 9.32 8.00
N GLY A 201 10.72 8.12 7.43
CA GLY A 201 10.23 7.92 6.06
C GLY A 201 8.79 8.39 5.87
N TYR A 202 7.93 8.11 6.86
CA TYR A 202 6.54 8.53 6.86
C TYR A 202 6.40 10.06 6.95
N ALA A 203 7.17 10.72 7.82
CA ALA A 203 7.19 12.17 7.94
C ALA A 203 7.67 12.86 6.65
N ILE A 204 8.71 12.31 6.00
CA ILE A 204 9.17 12.80 4.68
C ILE A 204 8.04 12.66 3.64
N SER A 205 7.32 11.53 3.63
CA SER A 205 6.22 11.28 2.69
C SER A 205 5.02 12.21 2.93
N ILE A 206 4.67 12.47 4.20
CA ILE A 206 3.65 13.47 4.57
C ILE A 206 4.06 14.86 4.08
N TYR A 207 5.29 15.27 4.35
CA TYR A 207 5.78 16.59 3.95
C TYR A 207 5.81 16.74 2.42
N ALA A 208 6.29 15.72 1.70
CA ALA A 208 6.29 15.71 0.25
C ALA A 208 4.87 15.85 -0.31
N THR A 209 3.95 15.04 0.20
CA THR A 209 2.52 15.07 -0.20
C THR A 209 1.89 16.44 0.09
N TRP A 210 2.07 16.96 1.30
CA TRP A 210 1.56 18.29 1.66
C TRP A 210 2.11 19.36 0.76
N ARG A 211 3.42 19.38 0.51
CA ARG A 211 4.09 20.33 -0.37
C ARG A 211 3.56 20.27 -1.80
N ILE A 212 3.37 19.06 -2.34
CA ILE A 212 2.83 18.85 -3.69
C ILE A 212 1.40 19.40 -3.78
N LEU A 213 0.54 19.08 -2.82
CA LEU A 213 -0.85 19.47 -2.81
C LEU A 213 -1.03 20.98 -2.53
N TYR A 214 -0.22 21.57 -1.63
CA TYR A 214 -0.26 22.99 -1.29
C TYR A 214 0.18 23.89 -2.43
N LYS A 215 1.24 23.53 -3.15
CA LYS A 215 1.73 24.29 -4.31
C LYS A 215 0.68 24.39 -5.41
N SER A 216 -0.06 23.32 -5.66
CA SER A 216 -1.10 23.30 -6.69
C SER A 216 -2.27 24.25 -6.38
N LEU A 217 -2.46 24.62 -5.11
CA LEU A 217 -3.48 25.59 -4.68
C LEU A 217 -3.01 27.05 -4.83
N ASN A 218 -1.71 27.28 -4.72
CA ASN A 218 -1.12 28.64 -4.68
C ASN A 218 -0.49 29.09 -6.00
N GLU A 219 -0.35 28.24 -7.01
CA GLU A 219 0.06 28.67 -8.34
C GLU A 219 -1.11 29.42 -9.01
N PRO A 220 -0.95 30.73 -9.32
CA PRO A 220 -2.01 31.48 -9.99
C PRO A 220 -2.34 30.83 -11.34
N ALA A 221 -3.61 30.91 -11.71
CA ALA A 221 -4.16 30.38 -12.97
C ALA A 221 -3.62 31.09 -14.24
N MET A 222 -2.34 31.45 -14.25
CA MET A 222 -1.69 32.37 -15.20
C MET A 222 -1.36 31.71 -16.57
N HIS A 223 -1.92 30.55 -16.91
CA HIS A 223 -1.75 29.98 -18.26
C HIS A 223 -3.07 29.45 -18.87
N ARG A 224 -4.19 30.19 -18.67
CA ARG A 224 -5.44 29.88 -19.39
C ARG A 224 -5.56 30.56 -20.78
N SER A 225 -4.58 31.34 -21.23
CA SER A 225 -4.76 32.19 -22.43
C SER A 225 -3.78 31.99 -23.57
N VAL A 226 -3.15 30.83 -23.75
CA VAL A 226 -2.41 30.54 -24.99
C VAL A 226 -2.67 29.11 -25.42
N ARG A 227 -3.80 28.90 -26.11
CA ARG A 227 -4.03 28.01 -27.27
C ARG A 227 -5.52 28.01 -27.59
N LYS A 228 -5.90 29.02 -28.37
CA LYS A 228 -6.98 28.86 -29.35
C LYS A 228 -6.37 28.35 -30.64
#